data_b816486fdcd10c18c794eccd2d4412ae
#
_entry.id   b816486fdcd10c18c794eccd2d4412ae
#
_cell.length_a   1.000
_cell.length_b   1.000
_cell.length_c   1.000
_cell.angle_alpha   90.00
_cell.angle_beta   90.00
_cell.angle_gamma   90.00
#
_symmetry.space_group_name_H-M   'P 1'
#
loop_
_entity.id
_entity.type
_entity.pdbx_description
1 polymer ?
#
loop_
_entity_poly.entity_id
_entity_poly.type
_entity_poly.pdbx_seq_one_letter_code
_entity_poly.pdbx_strand_id
1 'polypeptide(L)'
;MVSSASVRVPVRAENQLATLHVAEGAVERFNEAYREDIRALTRSSPAIADLALTFPGLLFALASGYGSQGARDRCLSAVRAGLPLKQASGILNVPFWLRRLPAEAFTAPLAELPAGGDFAKRIINHVPAESWKASGWLDRVLLVRDLGGDDLALWMASRAKAVPRFRDTNRLILLCAWAWFSDRPDTFGASLVRQPFDASLGLRKALDEAETWKKRVELAMALGDGVRDTWYEAGSAKGYDFVPLSKLEDFLAEAKHMDNCLDQFAAQVLQRNTRVFSIRKRGKPVADLEIAPHDEDPGMPRIEQLRGPGNRRAAPGVWQAVFTWLSQQPSRQLTVSRTQTAAARSIGRRLWQPYLDSLAGQPGERHLRAYLRAGALFDAE
;
A
#
# COMPACT_ATOMS: atom_id res chain seq x y z
N MET A 1 -53.09 -17.56 -55.53
CA MET A 1 -53.16 -17.37 -54.10
C MET A 1 -52.09 -18.24 -53.45
N VAL A 2 -50.97 -17.67 -53.05
CA VAL A 2 -49.90 -18.42 -52.39
C VAL A 2 -50.09 -18.19 -50.90
N SER A 3 -50.42 -19.26 -50.17
CA SER A 3 -50.57 -19.25 -48.71
C SER A 3 -49.17 -19.19 -48.06
N SER A 4 -48.89 -18.10 -47.40
CA SER A 4 -47.63 -17.96 -46.56
C SER A 4 -47.85 -18.75 -45.28
N ALA A 5 -47.21 -19.90 -45.18
CA ALA A 5 -47.13 -20.65 -43.92
C ALA A 5 -46.22 -19.90 -42.95
N SER A 6 -46.80 -19.28 -41.94
CA SER A 6 -46.10 -18.72 -40.79
C SER A 6 -45.45 -19.85 -39.99
N VAL A 7 -44.14 -20.00 -40.10
CA VAL A 7 -43.36 -20.94 -39.29
C VAL A 7 -43.36 -20.42 -37.85
N ARG A 8 -44.19 -20.99 -36.98
CA ARG A 8 -44.11 -20.73 -35.51
C ARG A 8 -42.82 -21.34 -34.96
N VAL A 9 -41.91 -20.50 -34.61
CA VAL A 9 -40.70 -20.91 -33.84
C VAL A 9 -41.18 -21.46 -32.49
N PRO A 10 -40.73 -22.64 -32.07
CA PRO A 10 -41.18 -23.18 -30.78
C PRO A 10 -40.75 -22.27 -29.64
N VAL A 11 -41.61 -21.99 -28.66
CA VAL A 11 -41.41 -21.10 -27.49
C VAL A 11 -40.10 -21.36 -26.77
N ARG A 12 -39.61 -22.60 -26.82
CA ARG A 12 -38.31 -22.99 -26.25
C ARG A 12 -37.10 -22.39 -27.01
N ALA A 13 -37.23 -22.20 -28.33
CA ALA A 13 -36.18 -21.58 -29.16
C ALA A 13 -36.17 -20.05 -29.01
N GLU A 14 -37.34 -19.43 -28.85
CA GLU A 14 -37.47 -17.99 -28.58
C GLU A 14 -36.86 -17.61 -27.22
N ASN A 15 -37.10 -18.41 -26.17
CA ASN A 15 -36.50 -18.24 -24.85
C ASN A 15 -34.95 -18.42 -24.87
N GLN A 16 -34.44 -19.35 -25.68
CA GLN A 16 -33.01 -19.56 -25.84
C GLN A 16 -32.33 -18.39 -26.58
N LEU A 17 -32.96 -17.85 -27.62
CA LEU A 17 -32.45 -16.67 -28.35
C LEU A 17 -32.47 -15.42 -27.47
N ALA A 18 -33.54 -15.23 -26.68
CA ALA A 18 -33.59 -14.12 -25.71
C ALA A 18 -32.50 -14.21 -24.65
N THR A 19 -32.23 -15.39 -24.11
CA THR A 19 -31.14 -15.61 -23.14
C THR A 19 -29.75 -15.32 -23.73
N LEU A 20 -29.50 -15.71 -24.97
CA LEU A 20 -28.27 -15.44 -25.69
C LEU A 20 -28.07 -13.94 -25.95
N HIS A 21 -29.10 -13.21 -26.31
CA HIS A 21 -29.06 -11.77 -26.53
C HIS A 21 -28.79 -10.99 -25.25
N VAL A 22 -29.42 -11.36 -24.14
CA VAL A 22 -29.20 -10.75 -22.83
C VAL A 22 -27.79 -11.06 -22.33
N ALA A 23 -27.29 -12.26 -22.58
CA ALA A 23 -25.94 -12.66 -22.24
C ALA A 23 -24.89 -11.86 -23.02
N GLU A 24 -25.12 -11.51 -24.28
CA GLU A 24 -24.19 -10.72 -25.09
C GLU A 24 -24.00 -9.32 -24.53
N GLY A 25 -25.07 -8.64 -24.11
CA GLY A 25 -24.97 -7.37 -23.38
C GLY A 25 -24.24 -7.48 -22.03
N ALA A 26 -24.36 -8.63 -21.35
CA ALA A 26 -23.65 -8.86 -20.09
C ALA A 26 -22.13 -9.12 -20.30
N VAL A 27 -21.73 -9.70 -21.44
CA VAL A 27 -20.31 -9.94 -21.78
C VAL A 27 -19.54 -8.63 -21.94
N GLU A 28 -20.16 -7.58 -22.44
CA GLU A 28 -19.51 -6.27 -22.59
C GLU A 28 -19.09 -5.63 -21.26
N ARG A 29 -19.63 -6.11 -20.15
CA ARG A 29 -19.30 -5.64 -18.78
C ARG A 29 -18.01 -6.23 -18.23
N PHE A 30 -17.49 -7.31 -18.85
CA PHE A 30 -16.22 -7.89 -18.48
C PHE A 30 -15.03 -7.08 -19.04
N ASN A 31 -13.84 -7.30 -18.47
CA ASN A 31 -12.60 -6.75 -18.99
C ASN A 31 -12.39 -7.18 -20.45
N GLU A 32 -12.05 -6.23 -21.31
CA GLU A 32 -11.88 -6.40 -22.75
C GLU A 32 -10.94 -7.56 -23.10
N ALA A 33 -9.86 -7.73 -22.35
CA ALA A 33 -8.87 -8.79 -22.56
C ALA A 33 -9.45 -10.22 -22.51
N TYR A 34 -10.62 -10.42 -21.88
CA TYR A 34 -11.24 -11.74 -21.70
C TYR A 34 -12.57 -11.89 -22.44
N ARG A 35 -13.08 -10.84 -23.08
CA ARG A 35 -14.41 -10.86 -23.71
C ARG A 35 -14.55 -11.92 -24.79
N GLU A 36 -13.50 -12.14 -25.58
CA GLU A 36 -13.56 -13.12 -26.67
C GLU A 36 -13.68 -14.55 -26.13
N ASP A 37 -12.87 -14.90 -25.14
CA ASP A 37 -12.96 -16.21 -24.49
C ASP A 37 -14.32 -16.42 -23.81
N ILE A 38 -14.84 -15.37 -23.15
CA ILE A 38 -16.16 -15.39 -22.52
C ILE A 38 -17.25 -15.58 -23.57
N ARG A 39 -17.19 -14.88 -24.71
CA ARG A 39 -18.13 -15.06 -25.83
C ARG A 39 -18.10 -16.48 -26.38
N ALA A 40 -16.91 -17.04 -26.57
CA ALA A 40 -16.75 -18.41 -27.04
C ALA A 40 -17.45 -19.41 -26.10
N LEU A 41 -17.30 -19.23 -24.78
CA LEU A 41 -17.99 -20.06 -23.79
C LEU A 41 -19.50 -19.87 -23.79
N THR A 42 -19.99 -18.63 -23.81
CA THR A 42 -21.44 -18.35 -23.75
C THR A 42 -22.17 -18.86 -24.98
N ARG A 43 -21.54 -18.83 -26.15
CA ARG A 43 -22.12 -19.41 -27.39
C ARG A 43 -22.21 -20.94 -27.36
N SER A 44 -21.43 -21.61 -26.49
CA SER A 44 -21.39 -23.07 -26.42
C SER A 44 -22.65 -23.69 -25.79
N SER A 45 -23.39 -22.95 -24.95
CA SER A 45 -24.59 -23.45 -24.26
C SER A 45 -25.35 -22.30 -23.58
N PRO A 46 -26.73 -22.31 -23.65
CA PRO A 46 -27.56 -21.35 -22.90
C PRO A 46 -27.33 -21.38 -21.39
N ALA A 47 -27.08 -22.56 -20.81
CA ALA A 47 -26.80 -22.70 -19.39
C ALA A 47 -25.45 -22.01 -18.99
N ILE A 48 -24.47 -21.98 -19.90
CA ILE A 48 -23.21 -21.25 -19.68
C ILE A 48 -23.41 -19.75 -19.91
N ALA A 49 -24.23 -19.36 -20.91
CA ALA A 49 -24.59 -17.98 -21.15
C ALA A 49 -25.29 -17.34 -19.93
N ASP A 50 -26.13 -18.09 -19.24
CA ASP A 50 -26.82 -17.64 -18.02
C ASP A 50 -25.80 -17.27 -16.86
N LEU A 51 -24.63 -17.86 -16.84
CA LEU A 51 -23.58 -17.50 -15.85
C LEU A 51 -23.15 -16.04 -15.95
N ALA A 52 -23.23 -15.39 -17.12
CA ALA A 52 -22.90 -13.99 -17.26
C ALA A 52 -23.76 -13.08 -16.35
N LEU A 53 -24.97 -13.52 -16.04
CA LEU A 53 -25.90 -12.82 -15.15
C LEU A 53 -25.94 -13.41 -13.74
N THR A 54 -25.93 -14.75 -13.65
CA THR A 54 -26.19 -15.44 -12.39
C THR A 54 -24.95 -15.72 -11.57
N PHE A 55 -23.78 -15.88 -12.22
CA PHE A 55 -22.49 -16.08 -11.55
C PHE A 55 -21.30 -15.62 -12.42
N PRO A 56 -21.13 -14.29 -12.61
CA PRO A 56 -20.07 -13.75 -13.46
C PRO A 56 -18.66 -14.24 -13.08
N GLY A 57 -18.38 -14.41 -11.76
CA GLY A 57 -17.10 -14.90 -11.29
C GLY A 57 -16.76 -16.32 -11.70
N LEU A 58 -17.75 -17.22 -11.81
CA LEU A 58 -17.53 -18.58 -12.31
C LEU A 58 -17.25 -18.57 -13.81
N LEU A 59 -18.02 -17.79 -14.57
CA LEU A 59 -17.81 -17.64 -16.01
C LEU A 59 -16.40 -17.07 -16.30
N PHE A 60 -15.99 -16.05 -15.56
CA PHE A 60 -14.67 -15.46 -15.68
C PHE A 60 -13.55 -16.46 -15.33
N ALA A 61 -13.72 -17.24 -14.27
CA ALA A 61 -12.77 -18.28 -13.89
C ALA A 61 -12.55 -19.32 -15.00
N LEU A 62 -13.64 -19.73 -15.65
CA LEU A 62 -13.60 -20.66 -16.78
C LEU A 62 -12.86 -20.05 -17.98
N ALA A 63 -13.14 -18.79 -18.33
CA ALA A 63 -12.55 -18.09 -19.45
C ALA A 63 -11.07 -17.73 -19.22
N SER A 64 -10.72 -17.32 -18.01
CA SER A 64 -9.34 -16.95 -17.64
C SER A 64 -8.39 -18.13 -17.39
N GLY A 65 -8.88 -19.36 -17.55
CA GLY A 65 -8.06 -20.56 -17.39
C GLY A 65 -7.80 -20.97 -15.95
N TYR A 66 -8.61 -20.52 -14.98
CA TYR A 66 -8.45 -20.84 -13.56
C TYR A 66 -8.58 -22.36 -13.30
N GLY A 67 -7.68 -22.91 -12.51
CA GLY A 67 -7.63 -24.35 -12.21
C GLY A 67 -7.10 -25.22 -13.37
N SER A 68 -7.15 -26.54 -13.20
CA SER A 68 -6.72 -27.47 -14.26
C SER A 68 -7.75 -27.59 -15.38
N GLN A 69 -7.30 -27.94 -16.60
CA GLN A 69 -8.20 -28.15 -17.74
C GLN A 69 -9.31 -29.18 -17.42
N GLY A 70 -8.93 -30.32 -16.83
CA GLY A 70 -9.92 -31.34 -16.46
C GLY A 70 -10.93 -30.88 -15.41
N ALA A 71 -10.57 -29.97 -14.51
CA ALA A 71 -11.52 -29.38 -13.58
C ALA A 71 -12.47 -28.42 -14.30
N ARG A 72 -11.98 -27.63 -15.26
CA ARG A 72 -12.82 -26.74 -16.09
C ARG A 72 -13.82 -27.54 -16.91
N ASP A 73 -13.40 -28.63 -17.56
CA ASP A 73 -14.26 -29.47 -18.37
C ASP A 73 -15.37 -30.13 -17.53
N ARG A 74 -15.04 -30.62 -16.34
CA ARG A 74 -16.04 -31.15 -15.40
C ARG A 74 -17.02 -30.06 -14.92
N CYS A 75 -16.51 -28.86 -14.63
CA CYS A 75 -17.36 -27.73 -14.23
C CYS A 75 -18.34 -27.33 -15.35
N LEU A 76 -17.86 -27.23 -16.60
CA LEU A 76 -18.66 -26.93 -17.76
C LEU A 76 -19.75 -28.01 -17.98
N SER A 77 -19.38 -29.29 -17.83
CA SER A 77 -20.33 -30.40 -17.93
C SER A 77 -21.39 -30.33 -16.83
N ALA A 78 -20.98 -30.02 -15.60
CA ALA A 78 -21.91 -29.86 -14.47
C ALA A 78 -22.91 -28.70 -14.69
N VAL A 79 -22.45 -27.57 -15.21
CA VAL A 79 -23.31 -26.41 -15.53
C VAL A 79 -24.29 -26.78 -16.63
N ARG A 80 -23.81 -27.43 -17.70
CA ARG A 80 -24.69 -27.91 -18.82
C ARG A 80 -25.75 -28.92 -18.37
N ALA A 81 -25.37 -29.75 -17.37
CA ALA A 81 -26.32 -30.74 -16.80
C ALA A 81 -27.30 -30.10 -15.78
N GLY A 82 -27.20 -28.80 -15.51
CA GLY A 82 -28.08 -28.10 -14.58
C GLY A 82 -27.80 -28.37 -13.10
N LEU A 83 -26.58 -28.78 -12.74
CA LEU A 83 -26.21 -28.94 -11.34
C LEU A 83 -26.30 -27.61 -10.59
N PRO A 84 -26.59 -27.61 -9.27
CA PRO A 84 -26.59 -26.39 -8.47
C PRO A 84 -25.27 -25.65 -8.60
N LEU A 85 -25.28 -24.32 -8.82
CA LEU A 85 -24.12 -23.51 -9.07
C LEU A 85 -23.06 -23.59 -7.95
N LYS A 86 -23.49 -23.83 -6.69
CA LYS A 86 -22.58 -24.07 -5.58
C LYS A 86 -21.76 -25.35 -5.75
N GLN A 87 -22.37 -26.41 -6.31
CA GLN A 87 -21.66 -27.67 -6.57
C GLN A 87 -20.74 -27.50 -7.80
N ALA A 88 -21.24 -26.88 -8.87
CA ALA A 88 -20.44 -26.61 -10.07
C ALA A 88 -19.21 -25.74 -9.76
N SER A 89 -19.34 -24.67 -8.98
CA SER A 89 -18.23 -23.83 -8.57
C SER A 89 -17.22 -24.56 -7.66
N GLY A 90 -17.71 -25.49 -6.82
CA GLY A 90 -16.86 -26.33 -5.98
C GLY A 90 -15.93 -27.26 -6.76
N ILE A 91 -16.33 -27.75 -7.94
CA ILE A 91 -15.47 -28.56 -8.82
C ILE A 91 -14.21 -27.79 -9.24
N LEU A 92 -14.34 -26.48 -9.41
CA LEU A 92 -13.25 -25.57 -9.82
C LEU A 92 -12.59 -24.85 -8.64
N ASN A 93 -13.00 -25.11 -7.40
CA ASN A 93 -12.59 -24.38 -6.20
C ASN A 93 -12.85 -22.87 -6.29
N VAL A 94 -13.87 -22.45 -7.06
CA VAL A 94 -14.28 -21.04 -7.12
C VAL A 94 -15.22 -20.75 -5.95
N PRO A 95 -14.86 -19.82 -5.06
CA PRO A 95 -15.67 -19.49 -3.89
C PRO A 95 -17.05 -19.00 -4.26
N PHE A 96 -18.10 -19.58 -3.67
CA PHE A 96 -19.49 -19.25 -4.01
C PHE A 96 -19.86 -17.79 -3.70
N TRP A 97 -19.15 -17.11 -2.81
CA TRP A 97 -19.37 -15.69 -2.50
C TRP A 97 -19.03 -14.76 -3.68
N LEU A 98 -18.17 -15.17 -4.64
CA LEU A 98 -17.89 -14.42 -5.86
C LEU A 98 -19.17 -14.23 -6.75
N ARG A 99 -20.20 -15.03 -6.53
CA ARG A 99 -21.49 -14.86 -7.21
C ARG A 99 -22.11 -13.47 -7.00
N ARG A 100 -21.77 -12.80 -5.90
CA ARG A 100 -22.28 -11.46 -5.58
C ARG A 100 -21.55 -10.33 -6.29
N LEU A 101 -20.40 -10.63 -6.88
CA LEU A 101 -19.63 -9.63 -7.60
C LEU A 101 -20.12 -9.49 -9.03
N PRO A 102 -20.30 -8.25 -9.52
CA PRO A 102 -20.61 -8.00 -10.92
C PRO A 102 -19.41 -8.28 -11.83
N ALA A 103 -19.65 -8.39 -13.13
CA ALA A 103 -18.62 -8.72 -14.14
C ALA A 103 -17.41 -7.76 -14.10
N GLU A 104 -17.64 -6.48 -13.82
CA GLU A 104 -16.62 -5.44 -13.76
C GLU A 104 -15.61 -5.60 -12.61
N ALA A 105 -15.89 -6.49 -11.66
CA ALA A 105 -14.98 -6.79 -10.57
C ALA A 105 -13.75 -7.62 -11.01
N PHE A 106 -13.87 -8.33 -12.15
CA PHE A 106 -12.87 -9.29 -12.62
C PHE A 106 -11.95 -8.62 -13.65
N THR A 107 -10.82 -8.08 -13.18
CA THR A 107 -9.88 -7.30 -14.00
C THR A 107 -8.60 -8.04 -14.32
N ALA A 108 -8.24 -9.07 -13.54
CA ALA A 108 -7.07 -9.91 -13.72
C ALA A 108 -7.42 -11.39 -13.43
N PRO A 109 -6.59 -12.36 -13.87
CA PRO A 109 -6.79 -13.77 -13.56
C PRO A 109 -6.97 -13.98 -12.06
N LEU A 110 -7.92 -14.84 -11.69
CA LEU A 110 -8.16 -15.14 -10.29
C LEU A 110 -6.94 -15.85 -9.68
N ALA A 111 -6.47 -15.32 -8.56
CA ALA A 111 -5.54 -16.03 -7.68
C ALA A 111 -6.29 -17.11 -6.88
N GLU A 112 -5.57 -17.95 -6.15
CA GLU A 112 -6.19 -18.86 -5.20
C GLU A 112 -6.98 -18.09 -4.16
N LEU A 113 -8.27 -18.41 -4.05
CA LEU A 113 -9.20 -17.73 -3.18
C LEU A 113 -9.67 -18.66 -2.07
N PRO A 114 -9.83 -18.17 -0.83
CA PRO A 114 -10.39 -18.97 0.24
C PRO A 114 -11.84 -19.33 -0.07
N ALA A 115 -12.07 -20.62 -0.37
CA ALA A 115 -13.38 -21.14 -0.74
C ALA A 115 -14.33 -21.29 0.46
N GLY A 116 -13.80 -21.36 1.68
CA GLY A 116 -14.55 -21.64 2.89
C GLY A 116 -14.02 -20.90 4.12
N GLY A 117 -14.49 -21.32 5.30
CA GLY A 117 -14.07 -20.77 6.58
C GLY A 117 -14.70 -19.43 6.95
N ASP A 118 -14.14 -18.77 7.96
CA ASP A 118 -14.66 -17.51 8.48
C ASP A 118 -14.44 -16.35 7.53
N PHE A 119 -13.35 -16.35 6.76
CA PHE A 119 -13.12 -15.35 5.74
C PHE A 119 -14.30 -15.27 4.76
N ALA A 120 -14.70 -16.40 4.18
CA ALA A 120 -15.80 -16.46 3.22
C ALA A 120 -17.14 -15.99 3.81
N LYS A 121 -17.41 -16.29 5.08
CA LYS A 121 -18.62 -15.82 5.78
C LYS A 121 -18.62 -14.31 6.02
N ARG A 122 -17.47 -13.75 6.37
CA ARG A 122 -17.32 -12.34 6.72
C ARG A 122 -17.24 -11.44 5.49
N ILE A 123 -16.49 -11.84 4.44
CA ILE A 123 -16.27 -11.05 3.23
C ILE A 123 -17.59 -10.75 2.47
N ILE A 124 -18.55 -11.67 2.52
CA ILE A 124 -19.87 -11.53 1.88
C ILE A 124 -20.57 -10.21 2.28
N ASN A 125 -20.41 -9.76 3.50
CA ASN A 125 -21.03 -8.53 4.02
C ASN A 125 -20.38 -7.25 3.50
N HIS A 126 -19.20 -7.37 2.88
CA HIS A 126 -18.41 -6.27 2.37
C HIS A 126 -18.38 -6.16 0.86
N VAL A 127 -18.98 -7.11 0.14
CA VAL A 127 -19.08 -7.08 -1.33
C VAL A 127 -19.82 -5.82 -1.77
N PRO A 128 -19.24 -4.98 -2.66
CA PRO A 128 -19.93 -3.80 -3.19
C PRO A 128 -21.13 -4.20 -4.05
N ALA A 129 -22.27 -3.56 -3.84
CA ALA A 129 -23.45 -3.76 -4.67
C ALA A 129 -23.34 -3.06 -6.04
N GLU A 130 -22.65 -1.90 -6.07
CA GLU A 130 -22.53 -1.09 -7.28
C GLU A 130 -21.32 -1.52 -8.12
N SER A 131 -21.54 -1.75 -9.41
CA SER A 131 -20.52 -2.21 -10.37
C SER A 131 -19.24 -1.35 -10.34
N TRP A 132 -19.40 -0.03 -10.31
CA TRP A 132 -18.26 0.89 -10.33
C TRP A 132 -17.40 0.86 -9.03
N LYS A 133 -17.98 0.42 -7.91
CA LYS A 133 -17.25 0.18 -6.66
C LYS A 133 -16.57 -1.19 -6.65
N ALA A 134 -17.12 -2.15 -7.38
CA ALA A 134 -16.61 -3.52 -7.44
C ALA A 134 -15.31 -3.60 -8.26
N SER A 135 -15.18 -2.75 -9.30
CA SER A 135 -13.96 -2.69 -10.11
C SER A 135 -12.73 -2.38 -9.26
N GLY A 136 -11.75 -3.28 -9.30
CA GLY A 136 -10.52 -3.21 -8.51
C GLY A 136 -10.70 -3.41 -6.99
N TRP A 137 -11.93 -3.62 -6.49
CA TRP A 137 -12.14 -3.95 -5.08
C TRP A 137 -11.57 -5.33 -4.74
N LEU A 138 -11.86 -6.31 -5.59
CA LEU A 138 -11.37 -7.68 -5.42
C LEU A 138 -9.85 -7.72 -5.40
N ASP A 139 -9.21 -7.09 -6.39
CA ASP A 139 -7.73 -7.06 -6.51
C ASP A 139 -7.08 -6.45 -5.26
N ARG A 140 -7.65 -5.37 -4.74
CA ARG A 140 -7.15 -4.73 -3.51
C ARG A 140 -7.28 -5.62 -2.29
N VAL A 141 -8.43 -6.29 -2.13
CA VAL A 141 -8.67 -7.20 -1.01
C VAL A 141 -7.73 -8.39 -1.08
N LEU A 142 -7.52 -8.96 -2.27
CA LEU A 142 -6.61 -10.08 -2.48
C LEU A 142 -5.15 -9.68 -2.22
N LEU A 143 -4.71 -8.53 -2.74
CA LEU A 143 -3.37 -8.00 -2.48
C LEU A 143 -3.12 -7.83 -0.97
N VAL A 144 -4.08 -7.23 -0.26
CA VAL A 144 -3.95 -7.02 1.19
C VAL A 144 -3.97 -8.35 1.95
N ARG A 145 -4.75 -9.34 1.47
CA ARG A 145 -4.75 -10.68 2.04
C ARG A 145 -3.38 -11.36 1.88
N ASP A 146 -2.81 -11.30 0.69
CA ASP A 146 -1.53 -11.92 0.37
C ASP A 146 -0.36 -11.31 1.16
N LEU A 147 -0.49 -10.04 1.56
CA LEU A 147 0.53 -9.33 2.32
C LEU A 147 0.26 -9.28 3.84
N GLY A 148 -0.98 -9.18 4.27
CA GLY A 148 -1.34 -8.91 5.66
C GLY A 148 -2.29 -9.92 6.29
N GLY A 149 -2.70 -10.96 5.53
CA GLY A 149 -3.60 -12.01 6.01
C GLY A 149 -5.09 -11.64 5.99
N ASP A 150 -5.90 -12.60 6.45
CA ASP A 150 -7.36 -12.55 6.31
C ASP A 150 -8.01 -11.39 7.10
N ASP A 151 -7.55 -11.07 8.30
CA ASP A 151 -8.16 -10.01 9.12
C ASP A 151 -7.92 -8.62 8.53
N LEU A 152 -6.71 -8.34 8.03
CA LEU A 152 -6.42 -7.07 7.37
C LEU A 152 -7.17 -6.95 6.04
N ALA A 153 -7.32 -8.05 5.30
CA ALA A 153 -8.13 -8.09 4.08
C ALA A 153 -9.61 -7.82 4.34
N LEU A 154 -10.17 -8.36 5.40
CA LEU A 154 -11.56 -8.10 5.83
C LEU A 154 -11.75 -6.65 6.30
N TRP A 155 -10.77 -6.09 7.03
CA TRP A 155 -10.76 -4.68 7.37
C TRP A 155 -10.74 -3.82 6.10
N MET A 156 -9.83 -4.10 5.15
CA MET A 156 -9.76 -3.40 3.87
C MET A 156 -11.08 -3.50 3.10
N ALA A 157 -11.67 -4.70 3.01
CA ALA A 157 -12.94 -4.92 2.33
C ALA A 157 -14.06 -4.04 2.89
N SER A 158 -14.11 -3.87 4.22
CA SER A 158 -15.09 -3.03 4.90
C SER A 158 -14.90 -1.53 4.61
N ARG A 159 -13.66 -1.09 4.44
CA ARG A 159 -13.28 0.32 4.24
C ARG A 159 -13.20 0.72 2.77
N ALA A 160 -12.88 -0.19 1.87
CA ALA A 160 -12.71 0.07 0.45
C ALA A 160 -14.00 0.55 -0.25
N LYS A 161 -15.18 0.32 0.33
CA LYS A 161 -16.45 0.90 -0.14
C LYS A 161 -16.44 2.44 -0.14
N ALA A 162 -15.69 3.06 0.77
CA ALA A 162 -15.62 4.52 0.92
C ALA A 162 -14.63 5.18 -0.07
N VAL A 163 -13.72 4.39 -0.69
CA VAL A 163 -12.65 4.93 -1.55
C VAL A 163 -12.54 4.13 -2.86
N PRO A 164 -13.55 4.21 -3.73
CA PRO A 164 -13.65 3.33 -4.90
C PRO A 164 -12.56 3.56 -5.96
N ARG A 165 -11.91 4.71 -6.01
CA ARG A 165 -10.90 5.09 -7.02
C ARG A 165 -9.45 4.92 -6.55
N PHE A 166 -9.23 4.34 -5.38
CA PHE A 166 -7.88 4.11 -4.89
C PHE A 166 -7.20 2.98 -5.70
N ARG A 167 -6.24 3.34 -6.55
CA ARG A 167 -5.52 2.41 -7.43
C ARG A 167 -4.03 2.25 -7.09
N ASP A 168 -3.56 2.93 -6.08
CA ASP A 168 -2.14 2.93 -5.73
C ASP A 168 -1.77 1.66 -4.95
N THR A 169 -1.29 0.67 -5.69
CA THR A 169 -0.81 -0.61 -5.15
C THR A 169 0.33 -0.42 -4.16
N ASN A 170 1.25 0.51 -4.42
CA ASN A 170 2.41 0.75 -3.56
C ASN A 170 1.99 1.23 -2.17
N ARG A 171 0.99 2.10 -2.09
CA ARG A 171 0.44 2.54 -0.80
C ARG A 171 -0.25 1.43 -0.02
N LEU A 172 -0.84 0.44 -0.71
CA LEU A 172 -1.41 -0.74 -0.05
C LEU A 172 -0.32 -1.66 0.50
N ILE A 173 0.75 -1.89 -0.27
CA ILE A 173 1.90 -2.69 0.20
C ILE A 173 2.51 -2.02 1.43
N LEU A 174 2.67 -0.71 1.39
CA LEU A 174 3.18 0.07 2.51
C LEU A 174 2.28 0.00 3.75
N LEU A 175 0.97 0.09 3.57
CA LEU A 175 -0.02 -0.07 4.62
C LEU A 175 0.07 -1.46 5.27
N CYS A 176 0.20 -2.52 4.46
CA CYS A 176 0.36 -3.87 4.97
C CYS A 176 1.65 -4.04 5.77
N ALA A 177 2.75 -3.47 5.29
CA ALA A 177 4.03 -3.50 6.01
C ALA A 177 3.92 -2.76 7.36
N TRP A 178 3.41 -1.53 7.37
CA TRP A 178 3.21 -0.77 8.60
C TRP A 178 2.28 -1.50 9.59
N ALA A 179 1.17 -2.07 9.13
CA ALA A 179 0.29 -2.86 9.97
C ALA A 179 1.00 -4.09 10.54
N TRP A 180 1.78 -4.80 9.71
CA TRP A 180 2.56 -5.97 10.14
C TRP A 180 3.58 -5.62 11.22
N PHE A 181 4.30 -4.50 11.07
CA PHE A 181 5.26 -4.03 12.07
C PHE A 181 4.59 -3.51 13.34
N SER A 182 3.36 -2.98 13.26
CA SER A 182 2.62 -2.50 14.42
C SER A 182 2.39 -3.59 15.49
N ASP A 183 2.30 -4.85 15.06
CA ASP A 183 2.04 -6.00 15.94
C ASP A 183 3.32 -6.74 16.38
N ARG A 184 4.53 -6.20 16.05
CA ARG A 184 5.81 -6.89 16.30
C ARG A 184 6.83 -5.98 16.96
N PRO A 185 6.65 -5.67 18.26
CA PRO A 185 7.43 -4.67 18.98
C PRO A 185 8.94 -4.94 19.00
N ASP A 186 9.35 -6.21 18.86
CA ASP A 186 10.75 -6.61 18.89
C ASP A 186 11.49 -6.38 17.57
N THR A 187 10.80 -5.85 16.54
CA THR A 187 11.40 -5.57 15.24
C THR A 187 11.87 -4.11 15.13
N PHE A 188 12.94 -3.89 14.35
CA PHE A 188 13.39 -2.53 14.08
C PHE A 188 12.29 -1.67 13.42
N GLY A 189 11.50 -2.24 12.51
CA GLY A 189 10.41 -1.52 11.86
C GLY A 189 9.32 -1.03 12.82
N ALA A 190 9.08 -1.77 13.92
CA ALA A 190 8.14 -1.37 14.95
C ALA A 190 8.60 -0.14 15.72
N SER A 191 9.91 0.03 15.96
CA SER A 191 10.44 1.22 16.64
C SER A 191 10.20 2.53 15.85
N LEU A 192 9.90 2.41 14.55
CA LEU A 192 9.56 3.53 13.66
C LEU A 192 8.06 3.82 13.60
N VAL A 193 7.22 2.96 14.16
CA VAL A 193 5.76 3.16 14.18
C VAL A 193 5.42 4.25 15.20
N ARG A 194 4.75 5.31 14.71
CA ARG A 194 4.27 6.41 15.58
C ARG A 194 2.95 6.03 16.25
N GLN A 195 2.00 5.62 15.44
CA GLN A 195 0.70 5.12 15.87
C GLN A 195 0.55 3.70 15.32
N PRO A 196 0.33 2.69 16.16
CA PRO A 196 0.13 1.33 15.69
C PRO A 196 -1.19 1.19 14.92
N PHE A 197 -1.27 0.17 14.06
CA PHE A 197 -2.50 -0.18 13.38
C PHE A 197 -3.56 -0.60 14.39
N ASP A 198 -4.79 -0.13 14.15
CA ASP A 198 -5.98 -0.52 14.87
C ASP A 198 -7.16 -0.67 13.91
N ALA A 199 -7.96 -1.71 14.06
CA ALA A 199 -9.07 -2.01 13.17
C ALA A 199 -10.19 -0.94 13.17
N SER A 200 -10.24 -0.05 14.15
CA SER A 200 -11.16 1.09 14.19
C SER A 200 -10.78 2.22 13.23
N LEU A 201 -9.52 2.27 12.79
CA LEU A 201 -9.02 3.31 11.89
C LEU A 201 -9.79 3.32 10.55
N GLY A 202 -10.05 4.52 10.03
CA GLY A 202 -10.49 4.69 8.65
C GLY A 202 -9.34 4.50 7.68
N LEU A 203 -9.64 4.06 6.44
CA LEU A 203 -8.61 3.80 5.42
C LEU A 203 -7.68 5.00 5.17
N ARG A 204 -8.23 6.21 5.07
CA ARG A 204 -7.43 7.42 4.85
C ARG A 204 -6.40 7.61 5.97
N LYS A 205 -6.83 7.54 7.22
CA LYS A 205 -5.94 7.71 8.38
C LYS A 205 -4.86 6.62 8.42
N ALA A 206 -5.22 5.37 8.14
CA ALA A 206 -4.26 4.28 8.08
C ALA A 206 -3.20 4.47 6.98
N LEU A 207 -3.61 4.96 5.80
CA LEU A 207 -2.67 5.29 4.72
C LEU A 207 -1.75 6.46 5.08
N ASP A 208 -2.25 7.47 5.79
CA ASP A 208 -1.45 8.61 6.24
C ASP A 208 -0.42 8.19 7.31
N GLU A 209 -0.78 7.29 8.22
CA GLU A 209 0.16 6.73 9.21
C GLU A 209 1.21 5.83 8.56
N ALA A 210 0.82 5.00 7.58
CA ALA A 210 1.76 4.20 6.82
C ALA A 210 2.77 5.08 6.05
N GLU A 211 2.32 6.19 5.46
CA GLU A 211 3.21 7.15 4.79
C GLU A 211 4.15 7.85 5.77
N THR A 212 3.66 8.19 6.96
CA THR A 212 4.50 8.74 8.05
C THR A 212 5.57 7.73 8.47
N TRP A 213 5.17 6.45 8.62
CA TRP A 213 6.12 5.37 8.93
C TRP A 213 7.18 5.22 7.83
N LYS A 214 6.80 5.25 6.55
CA LYS A 214 7.73 5.21 5.42
C LYS A 214 8.77 6.32 5.50
N LYS A 215 8.36 7.56 5.79
CA LYS A 215 9.28 8.69 5.92
C LYS A 215 10.30 8.50 7.06
N ARG A 216 9.89 7.86 8.17
CA ARG A 216 10.81 7.47 9.24
C ARG A 216 11.78 6.36 8.82
N VAL A 217 11.31 5.40 7.99
CA VAL A 217 12.19 4.40 7.37
C VAL A 217 13.22 5.09 6.49
N GLU A 218 12.80 6.02 5.65
CA GLU A 218 13.69 6.80 4.78
C GLU A 218 14.72 7.61 5.61
N LEU A 219 14.29 8.21 6.72
CA LEU A 219 15.19 8.91 7.63
C LEU A 219 16.20 7.95 8.27
N ALA A 220 15.78 6.78 8.74
CA ALA A 220 16.65 5.77 9.29
C ALA A 220 17.72 5.32 8.28
N MET A 221 17.32 5.08 7.03
CA MET A 221 18.24 4.75 5.94
C MET A 221 19.19 5.90 5.61
N ALA A 222 18.68 7.13 5.63
CA ALA A 222 19.46 8.34 5.37
C ALA A 222 20.55 8.57 6.41
N LEU A 223 20.22 8.39 7.67
CA LEU A 223 21.14 8.59 8.79
C LEU A 223 22.16 7.44 8.91
N GLY A 224 21.76 6.21 8.54
CA GLY A 224 22.63 5.05 8.72
C GLY A 224 23.03 4.87 10.18
N ASP A 225 24.33 4.81 10.43
CA ASP A 225 24.92 4.76 11.78
C ASP A 225 24.95 6.12 12.49
N GLY A 226 24.38 7.15 11.85
CA GLY A 226 24.32 8.52 12.33
C GLY A 226 25.15 9.52 11.51
N VAL A 227 24.93 10.78 11.77
CA VAL A 227 25.67 11.90 11.16
C VAL A 227 27.05 11.99 11.82
N ARG A 228 28.11 11.62 11.11
CA ARG A 228 29.49 11.62 11.64
C ARG A 228 30.08 13.03 11.82
N ASP A 229 29.76 13.92 10.88
CA ASP A 229 30.20 15.31 10.91
C ASP A 229 28.99 16.23 11.04
N THR A 230 28.75 16.73 12.23
CA THR A 230 27.68 17.68 12.54
C THR A 230 28.04 19.12 12.18
N TRP A 231 29.22 19.33 11.61
CA TRP A 231 29.87 20.60 11.28
C TRP A 231 30.29 21.43 12.50
N TYR A 232 29.40 21.54 13.46
CA TYR A 232 29.68 22.27 14.72
C TYR A 232 29.40 21.36 15.91
N GLU A 233 30.16 21.58 16.97
CA GLU A 233 29.97 20.85 18.22
C GLU A 233 28.84 21.46 19.06
N ALA A 234 28.43 20.72 20.09
CA ALA A 234 27.51 21.26 21.08
C ALA A 234 28.12 22.48 21.75
N GLY A 235 27.28 23.47 22.03
CA GLY A 235 27.74 24.71 22.67
C GLY A 235 26.60 25.48 23.31
N SER A 236 26.90 26.63 23.90
CA SER A 236 25.90 27.46 24.57
C SER A 236 26.10 28.94 24.24
N ALA A 237 24.98 29.66 24.05
CA ALA A 237 24.96 31.11 23.88
C ALA A 237 23.69 31.71 24.48
N LYS A 238 23.84 32.81 25.19
CA LYS A 238 22.72 33.60 25.77
C LYS A 238 21.71 32.74 26.59
N GLY A 239 22.23 31.73 27.30
CA GLY A 239 21.43 30.85 28.16
C GLY A 239 20.61 29.79 27.40
N TYR A 240 20.96 29.51 26.15
CA TYR A 240 20.49 28.40 25.35
C TYR A 240 21.64 27.45 25.01
N ASP A 241 21.34 26.14 25.02
CA ASP A 241 22.28 25.09 24.65
C ASP A 241 21.92 24.60 23.21
N PHE A 242 22.96 24.42 22.39
CA PHE A 242 22.86 23.93 21.01
C PHE A 242 23.38 22.50 20.97
N VAL A 243 22.52 21.54 20.69
CA VAL A 243 22.82 20.11 20.66
C VAL A 243 22.59 19.55 19.26
N PRO A 244 23.63 19.06 18.56
CA PRO A 244 23.47 18.50 17.25
C PRO A 244 22.63 17.21 17.31
N LEU A 245 21.67 17.05 16.41
CA LEU A 245 20.94 15.81 16.21
C LEU A 245 21.73 14.95 15.24
N SER A 246 22.21 13.81 15.70
CA SER A 246 23.09 12.95 14.90
C SER A 246 22.58 11.55 14.66
N LYS A 247 21.75 11.03 15.55
CA LYS A 247 21.22 9.67 15.47
C LYS A 247 19.71 9.68 15.21
N LEU A 248 19.21 8.57 14.71
CA LEU A 248 17.78 8.40 14.48
C LEU A 248 16.93 8.68 15.74
N GLU A 249 17.39 8.16 16.88
CA GLU A 249 16.70 8.32 18.17
C GLU A 249 16.58 9.80 18.56
N ASP A 250 17.63 10.63 18.26
CA ASP A 250 17.61 12.05 18.51
C ASP A 250 16.49 12.74 17.72
N PHE A 251 16.39 12.45 16.40
CA PHE A 251 15.36 13.01 15.53
C PHE A 251 13.95 12.58 15.95
N LEU A 252 13.77 11.30 16.29
CA LEU A 252 12.46 10.79 16.73
C LEU A 252 12.03 11.39 18.07
N ALA A 253 12.97 11.50 19.03
CA ALA A 253 12.71 12.10 20.33
C ALA A 253 12.39 13.59 20.23
N GLU A 254 13.17 14.32 19.41
CA GLU A 254 12.98 15.74 19.18
C GLU A 254 11.65 16.02 18.49
N ALA A 255 11.32 15.30 17.41
CA ALA A 255 10.05 15.43 16.70
C ALA A 255 8.85 15.23 17.62
N LYS A 256 8.93 14.22 18.50
CA LYS A 256 7.89 13.96 19.49
C LYS A 256 7.76 15.09 20.52
N HIS A 257 8.89 15.62 20.99
CA HIS A 257 8.91 16.66 22.02
C HIS A 257 8.44 18.02 21.47
N MET A 258 8.89 18.33 20.24
CA MET A 258 8.59 19.58 19.57
C MET A 258 7.26 19.59 18.83
N ASP A 259 6.56 18.45 18.74
CA ASP A 259 5.33 18.27 17.96
C ASP A 259 5.49 18.80 16.51
N ASN A 260 6.51 18.29 15.84
CA ASN A 260 6.87 18.70 14.48
C ASN A 260 7.20 17.50 13.57
N CYS A 261 7.68 17.75 12.35
CA CYS A 261 7.94 16.73 11.33
C CYS A 261 9.45 16.39 11.16
N LEU A 262 10.30 16.62 12.15
CA LEU A 262 11.72 16.27 12.07
C LEU A 262 11.98 14.79 11.79
N ASP A 263 11.07 13.93 12.24
CA ASP A 263 11.08 12.50 11.95
C ASP A 263 10.86 12.13 10.47
N GLN A 264 10.67 13.13 9.61
CA GLN A 264 10.43 13.00 8.17
C GLN A 264 11.49 13.74 7.33
N PHE A 265 12.62 14.10 7.90
CA PHE A 265 13.64 14.99 7.33
C PHE A 265 14.68 14.27 6.44
N ALA A 266 14.40 13.05 5.95
CA ALA A 266 15.34 12.28 5.13
C ALA A 266 15.85 13.05 3.89
N ALA A 267 14.94 13.71 3.17
CA ALA A 267 15.30 14.46 1.97
C ALA A 267 16.20 15.67 2.29
N GLN A 268 15.95 16.35 3.41
CA GLN A 268 16.76 17.48 3.86
C GLN A 268 18.18 17.04 4.24
N VAL A 269 18.29 15.96 4.99
CA VAL A 269 19.61 15.43 5.41
C VAL A 269 20.42 14.93 4.21
N LEU A 270 19.76 14.24 3.25
CA LEU A 270 20.44 13.62 2.10
C LEU A 270 20.65 14.58 0.93
N GLN A 271 19.59 15.30 0.52
CA GLN A 271 19.60 16.08 -0.73
C GLN A 271 20.06 17.51 -0.51
N ARG A 272 19.65 18.12 0.61
CA ARG A 272 20.02 19.50 0.94
C ARG A 272 21.28 19.61 1.79
N ASN A 273 21.80 18.45 2.23
CA ASN A 273 23.01 18.42 3.06
C ASN A 273 22.91 19.33 4.28
N THR A 274 21.81 19.21 5.01
CA THR A 274 21.56 20.03 6.18
C THR A 274 22.01 19.33 7.45
N ARG A 275 22.25 20.14 8.49
CA ARG A 275 22.46 19.68 9.86
C ARG A 275 21.41 20.31 10.75
N VAL A 276 20.94 19.54 11.71
CA VAL A 276 19.90 19.98 12.63
C VAL A 276 20.44 20.03 14.05
N PHE A 277 20.11 21.11 14.73
CA PHE A 277 20.45 21.33 16.14
C PHE A 277 19.19 21.54 16.96
N SER A 278 19.05 20.80 18.05
CA SER A 278 18.09 21.10 19.10
C SER A 278 18.58 22.28 19.91
N ILE A 279 17.79 23.34 20.01
CA ILE A 279 18.07 24.48 20.89
C ILE A 279 17.32 24.26 22.19
N ARG A 280 18.04 24.17 23.31
CA ARG A 280 17.49 23.85 24.60
C ARG A 280 17.61 25.01 25.58
N LYS A 281 16.62 25.13 26.44
CA LYS A 281 16.67 26.04 27.58
C LYS A 281 16.41 25.26 28.86
N ARG A 282 17.38 25.25 29.79
CA ARG A 282 17.31 24.42 30.99
C ARG A 282 17.03 22.93 30.67
N GLY A 283 17.75 22.42 29.67
CA GLY A 283 17.64 21.03 29.22
C GLY A 283 16.41 20.67 28.39
N LYS A 284 15.42 21.58 28.21
CA LYS A 284 14.20 21.31 27.44
C LYS A 284 14.34 21.92 26.03
N PRO A 285 14.01 21.18 24.97
CA PRO A 285 13.93 21.71 23.60
C PRO A 285 12.94 22.87 23.50
N VAL A 286 13.35 23.94 22.84
CA VAL A 286 12.54 25.15 22.64
C VAL A 286 12.51 25.61 21.19
N ALA A 287 13.47 25.16 20.38
CA ALA A 287 13.50 25.39 18.93
C ALA A 287 14.42 24.38 18.25
N ASP A 288 14.21 24.18 16.95
CA ASP A 288 15.08 23.44 16.05
C ASP A 288 15.72 24.40 15.04
N LEU A 289 17.02 24.28 14.88
CA LEU A 289 17.80 25.02 13.91
C LEU A 289 18.28 24.07 12.81
N GLU A 290 17.88 24.34 11.57
CA GLU A 290 18.41 23.67 10.37
C GLU A 290 19.40 24.62 9.68
N ILE A 291 20.61 24.13 9.43
CA ILE A 291 21.64 24.86 8.69
C ILE A 291 22.12 24.07 7.48
N ALA A 292 22.50 24.79 6.42
CA ALA A 292 23.13 24.26 5.22
C ALA A 292 24.39 25.07 4.86
N PRO A 293 25.28 24.58 3.99
CA PRO A 293 26.31 25.41 3.39
C PRO A 293 25.70 26.56 2.61
N HIS A 294 26.31 27.76 2.66
CA HIS A 294 25.89 28.86 1.81
C HIS A 294 26.27 28.55 0.34
N ASP A 295 25.41 28.94 -0.62
CA ASP A 295 25.60 28.56 -2.03
C ASP A 295 26.86 29.15 -2.64
N GLU A 296 27.23 30.41 -2.27
CA GLU A 296 28.37 31.11 -2.81
C GLU A 296 29.62 30.96 -1.95
N ASP A 297 29.48 30.68 -0.67
CA ASP A 297 30.61 30.48 0.29
C ASP A 297 30.34 29.26 1.19
N PRO A 298 30.79 28.07 0.77
CA PRO A 298 30.59 26.84 1.55
C PRO A 298 31.22 26.87 2.95
N GLY A 299 32.04 27.86 3.26
CA GLY A 299 32.58 28.10 4.60
C GLY A 299 31.59 28.77 5.54
N MET A 300 30.55 29.37 5.03
CA MET A 300 29.49 30.04 5.81
C MET A 300 28.23 29.17 5.92
N PRO A 301 27.66 29.06 7.13
CA PRO A 301 26.37 28.41 7.30
C PRO A 301 25.21 29.32 6.86
N ARG A 302 24.26 28.76 6.11
CA ARG A 302 22.97 29.38 5.83
C ARG A 302 21.95 28.77 6.76
N ILE A 303 21.13 29.60 7.42
CA ILE A 303 20.01 29.14 8.22
C ILE A 303 18.86 28.82 7.27
N GLU A 304 18.51 27.53 7.13
CA GLU A 304 17.36 27.06 6.33
C GLU A 304 16.06 27.26 7.09
N GLN A 305 16.07 26.85 8.35
CA GLN A 305 14.90 26.98 9.23
C GLN A 305 15.32 27.20 10.68
N LEU A 306 14.49 27.98 11.38
CA LEU A 306 14.51 28.08 12.84
C LEU A 306 13.06 28.09 13.32
N ARG A 307 12.66 26.97 13.96
CA ARG A 307 11.26 26.72 14.35
C ARG A 307 11.14 26.36 15.82
N GLY A 308 10.13 26.87 16.46
CA GLY A 308 9.70 26.47 17.79
C GLY A 308 8.70 25.30 17.76
N PRO A 309 8.19 24.86 18.94
CA PRO A 309 7.22 23.78 19.05
C PRO A 309 6.01 23.97 18.14
N GLY A 310 5.51 22.89 17.52
CA GLY A 310 4.41 22.91 16.55
C GLY A 310 4.73 23.70 15.28
N ASN A 311 6.01 23.74 14.87
CA ASN A 311 6.51 24.51 13.71
C ASN A 311 6.23 26.04 13.80
N ARG A 312 6.01 26.57 14.99
CA ARG A 312 5.79 28.00 15.20
C ARG A 312 7.08 28.80 14.97
N ARG A 313 6.95 30.10 14.82
CA ARG A 313 8.12 30.99 14.77
C ARG A 313 8.90 30.91 16.09
N ALA A 314 10.22 30.80 15.99
CA ALA A 314 11.08 30.88 17.15
C ALA A 314 11.05 32.28 17.78
N ALA A 315 11.19 32.34 19.10
CA ALA A 315 11.20 33.60 19.83
C ALA A 315 12.41 34.48 19.44
N PRO A 316 12.31 35.82 19.49
CA PRO A 316 13.43 36.73 19.15
C PRO A 316 14.73 36.45 19.92
N GLY A 317 14.63 36.07 21.20
CA GLY A 317 15.81 35.68 21.99
C GLY A 317 16.53 34.43 21.50
N VAL A 318 15.81 33.51 20.87
CA VAL A 318 16.39 32.31 20.23
C VAL A 318 17.21 32.72 19.01
N TRP A 319 16.67 33.60 18.15
CA TRP A 319 17.41 34.15 17.01
C TRP A 319 18.71 34.83 17.43
N GLN A 320 18.67 35.66 18.46
CA GLN A 320 19.88 36.31 18.99
C GLN A 320 20.89 35.29 19.50
N ALA A 321 20.45 34.23 20.16
CA ALA A 321 21.32 33.16 20.62
C ALA A 321 21.94 32.40 19.44
N VAL A 322 21.19 32.11 18.40
CA VAL A 322 21.68 31.45 17.18
C VAL A 322 22.78 32.26 16.51
N PHE A 323 22.56 33.56 16.28
CA PHE A 323 23.59 34.41 15.67
C PHE A 323 24.84 34.52 16.55
N THR A 324 24.70 34.65 17.88
CA THR A 324 25.82 34.66 18.80
C THR A 324 26.56 33.33 18.77
N TRP A 325 25.87 32.20 18.78
CA TRP A 325 26.50 30.88 18.75
C TRP A 325 27.20 30.62 17.42
N LEU A 326 26.59 30.96 16.27
CA LEU A 326 27.23 30.82 14.96
C LEU A 326 28.46 31.68 14.81
N SER A 327 28.48 32.90 15.36
CA SER A 327 29.68 33.79 15.33
C SER A 327 30.84 33.26 16.16
N GLN A 328 30.60 32.34 17.08
CA GLN A 328 31.65 31.70 17.91
C GLN A 328 32.21 30.42 17.26
N GLN A 329 31.58 29.95 16.17
CA GLN A 329 32.00 28.70 15.52
C GLN A 329 33.27 28.94 14.69
N PRO A 330 34.18 27.94 14.64
CA PRO A 330 35.37 28.03 13.80
C PRO A 330 34.98 28.07 12.32
N SER A 331 35.67 28.90 11.55
CA SER A 331 35.54 28.89 10.09
C SER A 331 36.06 27.55 9.57
N ARG A 332 35.21 26.84 8.84
CA ARG A 332 35.53 25.57 8.19
C ARG A 332 34.67 25.37 6.94
N GLN A 333 35.20 24.64 5.97
CA GLN A 333 34.35 24.19 4.86
C GLN A 333 33.31 23.18 5.35
N LEU A 334 32.04 23.50 5.10
CA LEU A 334 30.90 22.64 5.43
C LEU A 334 30.74 21.59 4.31
N THR A 335 31.57 20.53 4.43
CA THR A 335 31.58 19.47 3.43
C THR A 335 30.40 18.51 3.63
N VAL A 336 29.89 18.05 2.51
CA VAL A 336 28.83 17.03 2.45
C VAL A 336 29.48 15.67 2.38
N SER A 337 29.33 14.87 3.41
CA SER A 337 29.66 13.46 3.32
C SER A 337 28.58 12.74 2.51
N ARG A 338 28.93 12.33 1.29
CA ARG A 338 28.02 11.47 0.48
C ARG A 338 27.75 10.17 1.23
N THR A 339 26.52 9.82 1.21
CA THR A 339 25.80 8.69 1.81
C THR A 339 26.64 7.45 2.09
N GLN A 340 26.46 6.94 3.29
CA GLN A 340 26.90 5.60 3.71
C GLN A 340 26.00 4.53 3.04
N THR A 341 26.21 4.27 1.74
CA THR A 341 25.40 3.27 1.00
C THR A 341 25.41 1.89 1.65
N ALA A 342 26.51 1.50 2.29
CA ALA A 342 26.61 0.24 3.02
C ALA A 342 25.74 0.23 4.29
N ALA A 343 25.74 1.33 5.06
CA ALA A 343 24.91 1.46 6.27
C ALA A 343 23.42 1.51 5.92
N ALA A 344 23.03 2.26 4.87
CA ALA A 344 21.67 2.30 4.38
C ALA A 344 21.18 0.91 3.96
N ARG A 345 22.00 0.13 3.23
CA ARG A 345 21.69 -1.25 2.85
C ARG A 345 21.55 -2.17 4.07
N SER A 346 22.40 -2.04 5.06
CA SER A 346 22.32 -2.81 6.30
C SER A 346 21.00 -2.53 7.04
N ILE A 347 20.60 -1.26 7.15
CA ILE A 347 19.34 -0.85 7.76
C ILE A 347 18.15 -1.37 6.94
N GLY A 348 18.19 -1.22 5.62
CA GLY A 348 17.15 -1.74 4.73
C GLY A 348 16.95 -3.24 4.91
N ARG A 349 18.04 -4.02 4.97
CA ARG A 349 17.98 -5.47 5.22
C ARG A 349 17.39 -5.77 6.60
N ARG A 350 17.89 -5.14 7.66
CA ARG A 350 17.40 -5.32 9.03
C ARG A 350 15.91 -4.97 9.16
N LEU A 351 15.44 -3.98 8.38
CA LEU A 351 14.05 -3.57 8.35
C LEU A 351 13.17 -4.58 7.62
N TRP A 352 13.50 -4.88 6.35
CA TRP A 352 12.57 -5.58 5.46
C TRP A 352 12.67 -7.10 5.54
N GLN A 353 13.83 -7.66 5.95
CA GLN A 353 14.02 -9.11 5.99
C GLN A 353 12.99 -9.83 6.87
N PRO A 354 12.66 -9.37 8.10
CA PRO A 354 11.66 -10.06 8.92
C PRO A 354 10.28 -10.15 8.26
N TYR A 355 9.88 -9.12 7.53
CA TYR A 355 8.61 -9.13 6.83
C TYR A 355 8.66 -10.02 5.58
N LEU A 356 9.76 -10.00 4.81
CA LEU A 356 9.99 -10.91 3.70
C LEU A 356 9.97 -12.38 4.15
N ASP A 357 10.63 -12.69 5.25
CA ASP A 357 10.66 -14.05 5.80
C ASP A 357 9.26 -14.54 6.21
N SER A 358 8.43 -13.64 6.72
CA SER A 358 7.03 -13.97 7.06
C SER A 358 6.15 -14.27 5.85
N LEU A 359 6.54 -13.81 4.67
CA LEU A 359 5.84 -14.00 3.40
C LEU A 359 6.48 -15.09 2.53
N ALA A 360 7.55 -15.75 3.01
CA ALA A 360 8.29 -16.70 2.22
C ALA A 360 7.40 -17.80 1.62
N GLY A 361 7.50 -18.00 0.31
CA GLY A 361 6.69 -18.97 -0.44
C GLY A 361 5.22 -18.55 -0.66
N GLN A 362 4.80 -17.38 -0.19
CA GLN A 362 3.45 -16.87 -0.40
C GLN A 362 3.40 -15.87 -1.60
N PRO A 363 2.23 -15.66 -2.24
CA PRO A 363 2.10 -14.70 -3.33
C PRO A 363 2.53 -13.27 -2.95
N GLY A 364 2.32 -12.86 -1.71
CA GLY A 364 2.70 -11.56 -1.16
C GLY A 364 4.19 -11.25 -1.22
N GLU A 365 5.05 -12.28 -1.13
CA GLU A 365 6.51 -12.11 -1.25
C GLU A 365 6.90 -11.44 -2.57
N ARG A 366 6.31 -11.88 -3.69
CA ARG A 366 6.59 -11.31 -5.01
C ARG A 366 6.18 -9.84 -5.11
N HIS A 367 5.03 -9.49 -4.54
CA HIS A 367 4.56 -8.10 -4.51
C HIS A 367 5.48 -7.20 -3.68
N LEU A 368 5.89 -7.66 -2.50
CA LEU A 368 6.81 -6.91 -1.65
C LEU A 368 8.19 -6.75 -2.30
N ARG A 369 8.77 -7.81 -2.87
CA ARG A 369 10.06 -7.72 -3.58
C ARG A 369 10.01 -6.75 -4.76
N ALA A 370 8.93 -6.76 -5.55
CA ALA A 370 8.76 -5.81 -6.66
C ALA A 370 8.70 -4.36 -6.16
N TYR A 371 7.96 -4.11 -5.08
CA TYR A 371 7.89 -2.80 -4.45
C TYR A 371 9.25 -2.29 -3.96
N LEU A 372 10.00 -3.15 -3.26
CA LEU A 372 11.30 -2.79 -2.68
C LEU A 372 12.34 -2.48 -3.77
N ARG A 373 12.36 -3.25 -4.88
CA ARG A 373 13.24 -2.97 -6.03
C ARG A 373 12.89 -1.63 -6.68
N ALA A 374 11.61 -1.36 -6.93
CA ALA A 374 11.17 -0.12 -7.57
C ALA A 374 11.48 1.13 -6.71
N GLY A 375 11.45 1.00 -5.39
CA GLY A 375 11.72 2.09 -4.45
C GLY A 375 13.21 2.27 -4.09
N ALA A 376 14.13 1.43 -4.62
CA ALA A 376 15.52 1.36 -4.19
C ALA A 376 15.70 1.26 -2.65
N LEU A 377 14.67 0.72 -1.99
CA LEU A 377 14.64 0.55 -0.53
C LEU A 377 15.37 -0.73 -0.08
N PHE A 378 15.70 -1.60 -1.03
CA PHE A 378 16.36 -2.87 -0.78
C PHE A 378 16.95 -3.41 -2.09
N ASP A 379 18.29 -3.59 -2.16
CA ASP A 379 18.94 -4.38 -3.21
C ASP A 379 18.79 -5.85 -2.81
N ALA A 380 17.72 -6.50 -3.27
CA ALA A 380 17.57 -7.95 -3.18
C ALA A 380 18.39 -8.57 -4.30
N GLU A 381 19.53 -9.18 -3.97
CA GLU A 381 20.21 -10.17 -4.83
C GLU A 381 19.32 -11.37 -5.11
#